data_e050c38ed2cab775931e95534d864694
#
_entry.id   e050c38ed2cab775931e95534d864694
#
_cell.length_a   1.000
_cell.length_b   1.000
_cell.length_c   1.000
_cell.angle_alpha   90.00
_cell.angle_beta   90.00
_cell.angle_gamma   90.00
#
_symmetry.space_group_name_H-M   'P 1'
#
loop_
_entity.id
_entity.type
_entity.pdbx_description
1 polymer ?
#
loop_
_entity_poly.entity_id
_entity_poly.type
_entity_poly.pdbx_seq_one_letter_code
_entity_poly.pdbx_strand_id
1 'polypeptide(L)'
;MAEEKHVGLSLAETLRIAWKAIAANPLRSALTALGVIIGVAAVVALTRVGQGTTRNVTQLLEGLGTNLLTVGPAQGSRGPGGGLVRAGGPETIPLSDAYAIQEAFAEEVVGVAPVAQERFQIRSGSTNFQATVVGTWPDFAKVRNAEPEKGSFFTWDDVTAKRRVAVLGYGVAED
;
A
#
# COMPACT_ATOMS: atom_id res chain seq x y z
N MET A 1 -63.50 33.34 -16.22
CA MET A 1 -62.59 32.65 -15.30
C MET A 1 -62.74 31.16 -15.57
N ALA A 2 -61.86 30.61 -16.40
CA ALA A 2 -61.84 29.20 -16.72
C ALA A 2 -60.84 28.49 -15.81
N GLU A 3 -61.38 27.56 -15.02
CA GLU A 3 -60.67 26.73 -14.05
C GLU A 3 -59.87 25.65 -14.84
N GLU A 4 -58.56 25.80 -14.93
CA GLU A 4 -57.67 24.79 -15.49
C GLU A 4 -57.61 23.59 -14.53
N LYS A 5 -58.36 22.58 -14.86
CA LYS A 5 -58.37 21.27 -14.21
C LYS A 5 -57.09 20.53 -14.57
N HIS A 6 -56.06 20.65 -13.72
CA HIS A 6 -54.89 19.80 -13.82
C HIS A 6 -55.31 18.33 -13.64
N VAL A 7 -55.47 17.66 -14.79
CA VAL A 7 -55.64 16.20 -14.81
C VAL A 7 -54.28 15.56 -14.54
N GLY A 8 -54.02 15.37 -13.26
CA GLY A 8 -52.88 14.58 -12.82
C GLY A 8 -53.06 13.15 -13.25
N LEU A 9 -52.32 12.72 -14.28
CA LEU A 9 -52.22 11.31 -14.68
C LEU A 9 -51.81 10.48 -13.46
N SER A 10 -52.55 9.45 -13.12
CA SER A 10 -52.21 8.57 -12.03
C SER A 10 -50.92 7.81 -12.40
N LEU A 11 -50.02 7.53 -11.42
CA LEU A 11 -48.79 6.77 -11.62
C LEU A 11 -49.05 5.43 -12.33
N ALA A 12 -50.19 4.80 -12.07
CA ALA A 12 -50.59 3.56 -12.70
C ALA A 12 -50.87 3.73 -14.20
N GLU A 13 -51.50 4.85 -14.59
CA GLU A 13 -51.81 5.19 -15.97
C GLU A 13 -50.53 5.50 -16.78
N THR A 14 -49.62 6.26 -16.16
CA THR A 14 -48.31 6.58 -16.74
C THR A 14 -47.47 5.29 -16.99
N LEU A 15 -47.46 4.39 -16.02
CA LEU A 15 -46.75 3.09 -16.16
C LEU A 15 -47.40 2.22 -17.27
N ARG A 16 -48.72 2.23 -17.36
CA ARG A 16 -49.44 1.46 -18.41
C ARG A 16 -49.17 2.01 -19.81
N ILE A 17 -49.10 3.34 -19.98
CA ILE A 17 -48.77 3.99 -21.24
C ILE A 17 -47.28 3.67 -21.60
N ALA A 18 -46.35 3.79 -20.64
CA ALA A 18 -44.95 3.46 -20.88
C ALA A 18 -44.74 2.01 -21.29
N TRP A 19 -45.43 1.06 -20.64
CA TRP A 19 -45.36 -0.35 -21.02
C TRP A 19 -45.87 -0.62 -22.45
N LYS A 20 -47.00 0.01 -22.81
CA LYS A 20 -47.52 -0.10 -24.18
C LYS A 20 -46.57 0.49 -25.22
N ALA A 21 -45.92 1.61 -24.93
CA ALA A 21 -44.93 2.23 -25.82
C ALA A 21 -43.70 1.34 -26.03
N ILE A 22 -43.22 0.68 -25.01
CA ILE A 22 -42.12 -0.30 -25.08
C ILE A 22 -42.53 -1.51 -25.92
N ALA A 23 -43.73 -2.04 -25.69
CA ALA A 23 -44.26 -3.21 -26.42
C ALA A 23 -44.62 -2.93 -27.90
N ALA A 24 -44.86 -1.67 -28.25
CA ALA A 24 -45.19 -1.29 -29.65
C ALA A 24 -43.98 -1.42 -30.59
N ASN A 25 -42.74 -1.29 -30.09
CA ASN A 25 -41.53 -1.41 -30.91
C ASN A 25 -40.43 -2.20 -30.13
N PRO A 26 -40.61 -3.51 -29.99
CA PRO A 26 -39.77 -4.31 -29.08
C PRO A 26 -38.29 -4.34 -29.48
N LEU A 27 -37.98 -4.35 -30.75
CA LEU A 27 -36.60 -4.37 -31.24
C LEU A 27 -35.86 -3.06 -30.91
N ARG A 28 -36.52 -1.89 -31.09
CA ARG A 28 -35.92 -0.60 -30.77
C ARG A 28 -35.73 -0.46 -29.27
N SER A 29 -36.72 -0.86 -28.48
CA SER A 29 -36.67 -0.81 -27.04
C SER A 29 -35.58 -1.72 -26.48
N ALA A 30 -35.42 -2.92 -27.02
CA ALA A 30 -34.36 -3.86 -26.66
C ALA A 30 -32.95 -3.29 -26.96
N LEU A 31 -32.76 -2.70 -28.16
CA LEU A 31 -31.48 -2.13 -28.55
C LEU A 31 -31.10 -0.93 -27.69
N THR A 32 -32.06 -0.04 -27.36
CA THR A 32 -31.80 1.11 -26.49
C THR A 32 -31.53 0.66 -25.05
N ALA A 33 -32.28 -0.29 -24.52
CA ALA A 33 -32.06 -0.86 -23.20
C ALA A 33 -30.69 -1.55 -23.10
N LEU A 34 -30.31 -2.33 -24.14
CA LEU A 34 -28.99 -2.97 -24.19
C LEU A 34 -27.87 -1.96 -24.19
N GLY A 35 -27.98 -0.85 -24.93
CA GLY A 35 -26.99 0.23 -24.91
C GLY A 35 -26.81 0.85 -23.51
N VAL A 36 -27.91 1.12 -22.81
CA VAL A 36 -27.89 1.66 -21.45
C VAL A 36 -27.27 0.66 -20.48
N ILE A 37 -27.66 -0.62 -20.57
CA ILE A 37 -27.12 -1.68 -19.69
C ILE A 37 -25.61 -1.81 -19.88
N ILE A 38 -25.12 -1.87 -21.12
CA ILE A 38 -23.70 -1.96 -21.41
C ILE A 38 -22.96 -0.72 -20.89
N GLY A 39 -23.49 0.48 -21.10
CA GLY A 39 -22.90 1.72 -20.61
C GLY A 39 -22.77 1.77 -19.09
N VAL A 40 -23.85 1.45 -18.37
CA VAL A 40 -23.84 1.41 -16.90
C VAL A 40 -22.91 0.30 -16.38
N ALA A 41 -22.97 -0.89 -16.98
CA ALA A 41 -22.12 -2.01 -16.60
C ALA A 41 -20.62 -1.67 -16.75
N ALA A 42 -20.24 -1.01 -17.85
CA ALA A 42 -18.87 -0.57 -18.07
C ALA A 42 -18.38 0.43 -16.99
N VAL A 43 -19.21 1.41 -16.64
CA VAL A 43 -18.86 2.39 -15.59
C VAL A 43 -18.73 1.73 -14.22
N VAL A 44 -19.66 0.83 -13.87
CA VAL A 44 -19.61 0.09 -12.61
C VAL A 44 -18.37 -0.81 -12.55
N ALA A 45 -18.07 -1.53 -13.64
CA ALA A 45 -16.87 -2.38 -13.70
C ALA A 45 -15.58 -1.56 -13.51
N LEU A 46 -15.45 -0.43 -14.23
CA LEU A 46 -14.28 0.44 -14.13
C LEU A 46 -14.11 1.01 -12.70
N THR A 47 -15.21 1.42 -12.07
CA THR A 47 -15.19 1.94 -10.70
C THR A 47 -14.76 0.87 -9.70
N ARG A 48 -15.21 -0.37 -9.87
CA ARG A 48 -14.81 -1.49 -8.99
C ARG A 48 -13.35 -1.85 -9.13
N VAL A 49 -12.83 -1.88 -10.35
CA VAL A 49 -11.40 -2.10 -10.59
C VAL A 49 -10.56 -0.99 -9.94
N GLY A 50 -10.95 0.27 -10.10
CA GLY A 50 -10.25 1.40 -9.47
C GLY A 50 -10.23 1.31 -7.93
N GLN A 51 -11.35 0.97 -7.30
CA GLN A 51 -11.43 0.79 -5.85
C GLN A 51 -10.57 -0.40 -5.35
N GLY A 52 -10.54 -1.48 -6.11
CA GLY A 52 -9.70 -2.65 -5.78
C GLY A 52 -8.21 -2.31 -5.77
N THR A 53 -7.74 -1.57 -6.77
CA THR A 53 -6.35 -1.12 -6.85
C THR A 53 -5.98 -0.20 -5.67
N THR A 54 -6.85 0.75 -5.31
CA THR A 54 -6.61 1.66 -4.19
C THR A 54 -6.51 0.89 -2.87
N ARG A 55 -7.38 -0.09 -2.62
CA ARG A 55 -7.33 -0.92 -1.41
C ARG A 55 -6.03 -1.71 -1.30
N ASN A 56 -5.58 -2.34 -2.38
CA ASN A 56 -4.32 -3.08 -2.39
C ASN A 56 -3.13 -2.17 -2.07
N VAL A 57 -3.08 -0.96 -2.65
CA VAL A 57 -2.04 0.02 -2.34
C VAL A 57 -2.11 0.47 -0.88
N THR A 58 -3.30 0.75 -0.36
CA THR A 58 -3.48 1.14 1.05
C THR A 58 -3.04 0.02 2.00
N GLN A 59 -3.41 -1.23 1.74
CA GLN A 59 -2.97 -2.37 2.55
C GLN A 59 -1.45 -2.57 2.52
N LEU A 60 -0.81 -2.37 1.36
CA LEU A 60 0.66 -2.40 1.28
C LEU A 60 1.30 -1.27 2.10
N LEU A 61 0.72 -0.08 2.09
CA LEU A 61 1.21 1.05 2.89
C LEU A 61 0.94 0.86 4.39
N GLU A 62 -0.21 0.33 4.76
CA GLU A 62 -0.54 -0.01 6.16
C GLU A 62 0.39 -1.09 6.72
N GLY A 63 0.75 -2.08 5.90
CA GLY A 63 1.74 -3.10 6.26
C GLY A 63 3.17 -2.56 6.47
N LEU A 64 3.48 -1.41 5.88
CA LEU A 64 4.78 -0.73 6.08
C LEU A 64 4.82 0.12 7.37
N GLY A 65 3.69 0.29 8.08
CA GLY A 65 3.56 1.17 9.25
C GLY A 65 3.07 2.57 8.86
N THR A 66 1.92 2.98 9.38
CA THR A 66 1.25 4.25 9.02
C THR A 66 2.00 5.51 9.45
N ASN A 67 2.93 5.39 10.40
CA ASN A 67 3.71 6.51 10.97
C ASN A 67 5.22 6.30 10.80
N LEU A 68 5.64 5.65 9.70
CA LEU A 68 7.04 5.39 9.44
C LEU A 68 7.70 6.58 8.72
N LEU A 69 8.67 7.19 9.38
CA LEU A 69 9.56 8.17 8.77
C LEU A 69 10.86 7.46 8.36
N THR A 70 11.17 7.48 7.06
CA THR A 70 12.43 6.94 6.56
C THR A 70 13.43 8.05 6.32
N VAL A 71 14.55 8.00 7.03
CA VAL A 71 15.68 8.92 6.86
C VAL A 71 16.73 8.20 6.02
N GLY A 72 17.11 8.81 4.91
CA GLY A 72 18.13 8.29 4.02
C GLY A 72 19.22 9.32 3.72
N PRO A 73 20.38 8.92 3.19
CA PRO A 73 21.39 9.85 2.74
C PRO A 73 20.82 10.77 1.66
N ALA A 74 21.23 12.04 1.66
CA ALA A 74 20.78 13.00 0.68
C ALA A 74 21.15 12.52 -0.74
N GLN A 75 20.14 12.11 -1.49
CA GLN A 75 20.34 11.83 -2.91
C GLN A 75 20.51 13.16 -3.65
N GLY A 76 21.52 13.23 -4.50
CA GLY A 76 21.79 14.43 -5.29
C GLY A 76 20.53 14.89 -6.03
N SER A 77 20.12 16.14 -5.79
CA SER A 77 19.00 16.74 -6.50
C SER A 77 19.41 17.07 -7.94
N ARG A 78 18.46 16.96 -8.85
CA ARG A 78 18.65 17.39 -10.24
C ARG A 78 18.78 18.92 -10.27
N GLY A 79 19.97 19.42 -10.60
CA GLY A 79 20.19 20.86 -10.77
C GLY A 79 19.40 21.42 -11.96
N PRO A 80 19.24 22.76 -12.08
CA PRO A 80 18.48 23.42 -13.14
C PRO A 80 18.96 23.11 -14.57
N GLY A 81 20.09 22.49 -14.76
CA GLY A 81 20.66 22.06 -16.05
C GLY A 81 20.51 20.57 -16.37
N GLY A 82 19.71 19.80 -15.60
CA GLY A 82 19.46 18.37 -15.84
C GLY A 82 20.60 17.45 -15.42
N GLY A 83 21.73 17.97 -14.93
CA GLY A 83 22.82 17.19 -14.35
C GLY A 83 22.52 16.76 -12.91
N LEU A 84 22.92 15.54 -12.53
CA LEU A 84 22.90 15.09 -11.14
C LEU A 84 23.95 15.90 -10.36
N VAL A 85 23.50 16.85 -9.57
CA VAL A 85 24.36 17.51 -8.58
C VAL A 85 24.46 16.53 -7.41
N ARG A 86 25.59 15.86 -7.28
CA ARG A 86 25.89 15.02 -6.14
C ARG A 86 25.94 15.93 -4.91
N ALA A 87 24.97 15.83 -4.04
CA ALA A 87 25.09 16.44 -2.72
C ALA A 87 26.29 15.78 -2.06
N GLY A 88 27.32 16.54 -1.71
CA GLY A 88 28.59 16.05 -1.15
C GLY A 88 28.47 15.52 0.29
N GLY A 89 27.37 14.87 0.60
CA GLY A 89 27.14 14.19 1.89
C GLY A 89 27.67 12.76 1.88
N PRO A 90 27.86 12.17 3.06
CA PRO A 90 28.27 10.76 3.19
C PRO A 90 27.26 9.85 2.50
N GLU A 91 27.75 8.82 1.83
CA GLU A 91 26.95 7.82 1.11
C GLU A 91 26.11 6.97 2.09
N THR A 92 26.46 6.98 3.36
CA THR A 92 25.78 6.25 4.46
C THR A 92 25.58 7.16 5.65
N ILE A 93 24.50 6.97 6.38
CA ILE A 93 24.24 7.65 7.65
C ILE A 93 25.00 6.90 8.74
N PRO A 94 25.85 7.58 9.53
CA PRO A 94 26.55 6.92 10.63
C PRO A 94 25.59 6.49 11.72
N LEU A 95 25.91 5.41 12.42
CA LEU A 95 25.07 4.84 13.47
C LEU A 95 24.89 5.81 14.66
N SER A 96 25.84 6.73 14.87
CA SER A 96 25.75 7.82 15.86
C SER A 96 24.51 8.70 15.68
N ASP A 97 24.09 8.90 14.43
CA ASP A 97 22.93 9.75 14.14
C ASP A 97 21.64 9.05 14.55
N ALA A 98 21.59 7.71 14.45
CA ALA A 98 20.45 6.94 14.94
C ALA A 98 20.30 7.05 16.47
N TYR A 99 21.42 7.02 17.21
CA TYR A 99 21.40 7.27 18.65
C TYR A 99 20.98 8.70 18.99
N ALA A 100 21.49 9.68 18.24
CA ALA A 100 21.13 11.08 18.45
C ALA A 100 19.63 11.33 18.18
N ILE A 101 19.05 10.71 17.17
CA ILE A 101 17.62 10.78 16.89
C ILE A 101 16.81 10.14 18.03
N GLN A 102 17.23 8.96 18.48
CA GLN A 102 16.55 8.26 19.57
C GLN A 102 16.56 9.07 20.87
N GLU A 103 17.67 9.75 21.17
CA GLU A 103 17.81 10.60 22.36
C GLU A 103 17.02 11.91 22.24
N ALA A 104 17.14 12.57 21.07
CA ALA A 104 16.52 13.88 20.86
C ALA A 104 14.98 13.83 20.77
N PHE A 105 14.41 12.71 20.30
CA PHE A 105 12.98 12.54 20.06
C PHE A 105 12.38 11.35 20.81
N ALA A 106 12.89 11.05 21.99
CA ALA A 106 12.46 9.90 22.79
C ALA A 106 10.97 9.91 23.17
N GLU A 107 10.35 11.10 23.25
CA GLU A 107 8.93 11.25 23.58
C GLU A 107 8.03 11.21 22.33
N GLU A 108 8.57 11.55 21.15
CA GLU A 108 7.81 11.67 19.91
C GLU A 108 7.86 10.41 19.03
N VAL A 109 8.94 9.60 19.18
CA VAL A 109 9.13 8.40 18.37
C VAL A 109 9.00 7.13 19.20
N VAL A 110 8.25 6.16 18.69
CA VAL A 110 8.05 4.85 19.35
C VAL A 110 9.32 4.01 19.33
N GLY A 111 10.20 4.25 18.37
CA GLY A 111 11.48 3.56 18.23
C GLY A 111 12.24 4.01 16.99
N VAL A 112 13.54 3.75 17.01
CA VAL A 112 14.45 4.02 15.89
C VAL A 112 15.06 2.68 15.45
N ALA A 113 15.02 2.41 14.16
CA ALA A 113 15.57 1.19 13.58
C ALA A 113 16.54 1.54 12.45
N PRO A 114 17.84 1.66 12.71
CA PRO A 114 18.82 1.77 11.65
C PRO A 114 18.81 0.49 10.81
N VAL A 115 18.94 0.64 9.50
CA VAL A 115 18.88 -0.46 8.55
C VAL A 115 20.12 -0.43 7.69
N ALA A 116 20.91 -1.51 7.74
CA ALA A 116 21.93 -1.84 6.77
C ALA A 116 21.51 -3.11 6.06
N GLN A 117 21.38 -3.06 4.74
CA GLN A 117 20.94 -4.22 3.97
C GLN A 117 21.91 -4.52 2.83
N GLU A 118 22.22 -5.80 2.69
CA GLU A 118 23.04 -6.27 1.62
C GLU A 118 22.56 -7.65 1.15
N ARG A 119 22.81 -7.96 -0.11
CA ARG A 119 22.41 -9.23 -0.70
C ARG A 119 23.56 -10.23 -0.61
N PHE A 120 23.31 -11.35 0.08
CA PHE A 120 24.26 -12.42 0.25
C PHE A 120 23.78 -13.71 -0.40
N GLN A 121 24.74 -14.51 -0.83
CA GLN A 121 24.48 -15.90 -1.16
C GLN A 121 24.59 -16.73 0.12
N ILE A 122 23.48 -17.28 0.55
CA ILE A 122 23.39 -18.10 1.74
C ILE A 122 23.42 -19.57 1.34
N ARG A 123 24.13 -20.37 2.12
CA ARG A 123 24.22 -21.81 1.94
C ARG A 123 23.64 -22.52 3.14
N SER A 124 22.66 -23.39 2.88
CA SER A 124 22.10 -24.31 3.87
C SER A 124 22.27 -25.75 3.37
N GLY A 125 23.18 -26.51 3.97
CA GLY A 125 23.48 -27.85 3.52
C GLY A 125 23.98 -27.89 2.06
N SER A 126 23.22 -28.50 1.17
CA SER A 126 23.47 -28.58 -0.28
C SER A 126 22.79 -27.48 -1.10
N THR A 127 21.91 -26.71 -0.50
CA THR A 127 21.14 -25.66 -1.18
C THR A 127 21.82 -24.30 -1.08
N ASN A 128 21.89 -23.59 -2.19
CA ASN A 128 22.38 -22.21 -2.27
C ASN A 128 21.25 -21.31 -2.74
N PHE A 129 20.99 -20.23 -2.03
CA PHE A 129 20.01 -19.22 -2.42
C PHE A 129 20.53 -17.81 -2.13
N GLN A 130 19.99 -16.84 -2.84
CA GLN A 130 20.30 -15.43 -2.61
C GLN A 130 19.23 -14.84 -1.68
N ALA A 131 19.67 -14.23 -0.58
CA ALA A 131 18.79 -13.51 0.33
C ALA A 131 19.35 -12.13 0.64
N THR A 132 18.45 -11.21 0.91
CA THR A 132 18.80 -9.90 1.46
C THR A 132 18.91 -10.04 2.98
N VAL A 133 20.10 -9.80 3.50
CA VAL A 133 20.36 -9.77 4.93
C VAL A 133 20.21 -8.33 5.41
N VAL A 134 19.42 -8.15 6.45
CA VAL A 134 19.14 -6.84 7.06
C VAL A 134 19.73 -6.81 8.46
N GLY A 135 20.72 -5.96 8.65
CA GLY A 135 21.24 -5.63 9.99
C GLY A 135 20.44 -4.48 10.57
N THR A 136 19.90 -4.66 11.77
CA THR A 136 19.04 -3.66 12.42
C THR A 136 19.03 -3.81 13.94
N TRP A 137 18.30 -2.93 14.63
CA TRP A 137 18.04 -2.98 16.07
C TRP A 137 16.75 -3.74 16.40
N PRO A 138 16.56 -4.14 17.68
CA PRO A 138 15.35 -4.83 18.14
C PRO A 138 14.05 -4.05 17.88
N ASP A 139 14.12 -2.74 17.90
CA ASP A 139 12.96 -1.87 17.64
C ASP A 139 12.41 -1.98 16.21
N PHE A 140 13.14 -2.60 15.30
CA PHE A 140 12.70 -2.86 13.93
C PHE A 140 11.38 -3.63 13.90
N ALA A 141 11.18 -4.60 14.79
CA ALA A 141 9.94 -5.36 14.86
C ALA A 141 8.73 -4.46 15.12
N LYS A 142 8.88 -3.50 16.05
CA LYS A 142 7.83 -2.53 16.38
C LYS A 142 7.64 -1.48 15.27
N VAL A 143 8.76 -0.92 14.79
CA VAL A 143 8.77 0.15 13.79
C VAL A 143 8.18 -0.31 12.45
N ARG A 144 8.42 -1.57 12.06
CA ARG A 144 7.95 -2.17 10.82
C ARG A 144 6.72 -3.05 10.99
N ASN A 145 6.19 -3.16 12.21
CA ASN A 145 5.11 -4.11 12.53
C ASN A 145 5.42 -5.53 12.02
N ALA A 146 6.67 -5.95 12.19
CA ALA A 146 7.23 -7.20 11.68
C ALA A 146 7.46 -8.17 12.83
N GLU A 147 6.39 -8.57 13.51
CA GLU A 147 6.47 -9.58 14.57
C GLU A 147 6.63 -10.98 13.95
N PRO A 148 7.52 -11.83 14.51
CA PRO A 148 7.70 -13.17 14.02
C PRO A 148 6.48 -14.04 14.34
N GLU A 149 6.02 -14.84 13.37
CA GLU A 149 4.92 -15.81 13.55
C GLU A 149 5.32 -16.94 14.51
N LYS A 150 6.58 -17.32 14.50
CA LYS A 150 7.15 -18.38 15.36
C LYS A 150 8.40 -17.85 16.06
N GLY A 151 8.51 -18.13 17.35
CA GLY A 151 9.64 -17.71 18.16
C GLY A 151 9.52 -16.27 18.65
N SER A 152 10.65 -15.59 18.78
CA SER A 152 10.73 -14.21 19.24
C SER A 152 11.76 -13.43 18.42
N PHE A 153 11.58 -12.12 18.34
CA PHE A 153 12.60 -11.24 17.78
C PHE A 153 13.78 -11.14 18.75
N PHE A 154 14.95 -10.79 18.26
CA PHE A 154 16.13 -10.61 19.12
C PHE A 154 15.99 -9.35 19.99
N THR A 155 16.67 -9.35 21.12
CA THR A 155 16.57 -8.32 22.17
C THR A 155 17.82 -7.46 22.24
N TRP A 156 17.76 -6.37 23.00
CA TRP A 156 18.93 -5.54 23.29
C TRP A 156 20.03 -6.30 24.01
N ASP A 157 19.70 -7.32 24.81
CA ASP A 157 20.68 -8.20 25.46
C ASP A 157 21.47 -9.03 24.42
N ASP A 158 20.79 -9.47 23.35
CA ASP A 158 21.45 -10.19 22.26
C ASP A 158 22.40 -9.28 21.49
N VAL A 159 22.00 -8.03 21.25
CA VAL A 159 22.84 -7.02 20.60
C VAL A 159 24.07 -6.70 21.43
N THR A 160 23.86 -6.43 22.73
CA THR A 160 24.95 -6.09 23.67
C THR A 160 25.93 -7.24 23.84
N ALA A 161 25.41 -8.47 23.97
CA ALA A 161 26.21 -9.68 24.09
C ALA A 161 26.81 -10.14 22.75
N LYS A 162 26.52 -9.42 21.64
CA LYS A 162 26.94 -9.78 20.28
C LYS A 162 26.60 -11.23 19.92
N ARG A 163 25.41 -11.68 20.30
CA ARG A 163 24.96 -13.03 20.01
C ARG A 163 24.69 -13.16 18.50
N ARG A 164 24.99 -14.33 17.97
CA ARG A 164 24.71 -14.68 16.55
C ARG A 164 23.29 -15.19 16.44
N VAL A 165 22.34 -14.28 16.35
CA VAL A 165 20.91 -14.55 16.21
C VAL A 165 20.41 -13.97 14.90
N ALA A 166 19.41 -14.61 14.30
CA ALA A 166 18.76 -14.11 13.10
C ALA A 166 17.27 -14.46 13.14
N VAL A 167 16.46 -13.58 12.59
CA VAL A 167 15.04 -13.80 12.32
C VAL A 167 14.92 -14.07 10.83
N LEU A 168 14.36 -15.22 10.47
CA LEU A 168 14.20 -15.64 9.09
C LEU A 168 12.86 -15.12 8.55
N GLY A 169 12.88 -14.58 7.34
CA GLY A 169 11.64 -14.33 6.61
C GLY A 169 10.97 -15.64 6.21
N TYR A 170 9.64 -15.62 6.09
CA TYR A 170 8.82 -16.80 5.80
C TYR A 170 9.34 -17.61 4.60
N GLY A 171 9.63 -16.96 3.47
CA GLY A 171 10.11 -17.65 2.27
C GLY A 171 11.49 -18.33 2.44
N VAL A 172 12.33 -17.79 3.34
CA VAL A 172 13.67 -18.38 3.62
C VAL A 172 13.54 -19.54 4.63
N ALA A 173 12.48 -19.58 5.42
CA ALA A 173 12.27 -20.63 6.42
C ALA A 173 11.59 -21.88 5.85
N GLU A 174 10.97 -21.80 4.68
CA GLU A 174 10.34 -22.92 3.97
C GLU A 174 11.29 -23.65 3.01
N ASP A 175 12.38 -23.00 2.56
CA ASP A 175 13.43 -23.58 1.69
C ASP A 175 14.52 -24.30 2.52
#